data_c76064b13d042ecb5d3d52f77cff3224
#
_entry.id   c76064b13d042ecb5d3d52f77cff3224
#
_cell.length_a   1.000
_cell.length_b   1.000
_cell.length_c   1.000
_cell.angle_alpha   90.00
_cell.angle_beta   90.00
_cell.angle_gamma   90.00
#
_symmetry.space_group_name_H-M   'P 1'
#
loop_
_entity.id
_entity.type
_entity.pdbx_description
1 polymer ?
#
loop_
_entity_poly.entity_id
_entity_poly.type
_entity_poly.pdbx_seq_one_letter_code
_entity_poly.pdbx_strand_id
1 'polypeptide(L)'
;MKKLLLSASILAALSAAPVIAEDEMIDPSDLTRVYTQAAFFVTSDADVRMSSMFTGAWSENIQFAGFVEGNFGDASGKDGDNFGINYKNGRAQYFQVHTTNNAYMPRAGFMLDAIHFNVKGAEDAMLGSVGAIGLINPAFTGGAMVFPNANYTFGEIMGESVDGFMLNLFATIPLGDGGAFVQAWPEYMNVSGDNIKAESTTYNVMFNAPIKSNRSQWLMTKLAYGNQDMTLGGEKLEGDYELKAEIGVKWFF
;
A
#
# COMPACT_ATOMS: atom_id res chain seq x y z
N MET A 1 15.43 19.04 14.87
CA MET A 1 15.67 19.69 13.58
C MET A 1 15.64 18.74 12.38
N LYS A 2 16.09 17.48 12.46
CA LYS A 2 16.03 16.51 11.32
C LYS A 2 14.59 16.06 10.95
N LYS A 3 13.66 16.03 11.91
CA LYS A 3 12.26 15.61 11.67
C LYS A 3 11.42 16.66 10.90
N LEU A 4 11.77 17.94 10.97
CA LEU A 4 11.08 19.01 10.22
C LEU A 4 11.44 19.03 8.72
N LEU A 5 12.63 18.54 8.35
CA LEU A 5 13.07 18.51 6.96
C LEU A 5 12.36 17.43 6.13
N LEU A 6 11.95 16.32 6.75
CA LEU A 6 11.21 15.25 6.05
C LEU A 6 9.78 15.70 5.70
N SER A 7 9.11 16.38 6.64
CA SER A 7 7.76 16.91 6.43
C SER A 7 7.70 18.00 5.34
N ALA A 8 8.73 18.85 5.27
CA ALA A 8 8.83 19.88 4.24
C ALA A 8 9.11 19.31 2.84
N SER A 9 9.83 18.19 2.74
CA SER A 9 10.14 17.55 1.46
C SER A 9 8.92 16.87 0.83
N ILE A 10 8.02 16.30 1.63
CA ILE A 10 6.78 15.70 1.15
C ILE A 10 5.80 16.77 0.67
N LEU A 11 5.69 17.91 1.38
CA LEU A 11 4.87 19.04 0.93
C LEU A 11 5.40 19.69 -0.36
N ALA A 12 6.72 19.78 -0.53
CA ALA A 12 7.34 20.32 -1.73
C ALA A 12 7.17 19.42 -2.96
N ALA A 13 7.14 18.09 -2.78
CA ALA A 13 6.87 17.16 -3.87
C ALA A 13 5.40 17.23 -4.35
N LEU A 14 4.46 17.55 -3.46
CA LEU A 14 3.06 17.76 -3.81
C LEU A 14 2.82 19.07 -4.58
N SER A 15 3.71 20.06 -4.46
CA SER A 15 3.58 21.35 -5.16
C SER A 15 4.16 21.37 -6.57
N ALA A 16 4.92 20.32 -6.96
CA ALA A 16 5.53 20.21 -8.29
C ALA A 16 4.72 19.33 -9.26
N ALA A 17 3.52 18.90 -8.88
CA ALA A 17 2.67 18.10 -9.75
C ALA A 17 2.19 18.95 -10.96
N PRO A 18 2.20 18.41 -12.19
CA PRO A 18 1.63 19.09 -13.33
C PRO A 18 0.13 19.35 -13.06
N VAL A 19 -0.29 20.59 -13.22
CA VAL A 19 -1.71 20.96 -13.17
C VAL A 19 -2.38 20.28 -14.37
N ILE A 20 -3.16 19.24 -14.11
CA ILE A 20 -3.99 18.63 -15.15
C ILE A 20 -5.05 19.65 -15.54
N ALA A 21 -5.16 19.95 -16.84
CA ALA A 21 -6.18 20.86 -17.36
C ALA A 21 -7.57 20.35 -16.90
N GLU A 22 -8.44 21.26 -16.48
CA GLU A 22 -9.76 20.93 -15.87
C GLU A 22 -10.67 20.06 -16.75
N ASP A 23 -10.39 19.97 -18.06
CA ASP A 23 -11.21 19.25 -19.04
C ASP A 23 -10.71 17.84 -19.37
N GLU A 24 -9.58 17.39 -18.83
CA GLU A 24 -9.03 16.07 -19.14
C GLU A 24 -9.61 14.99 -18.20
N MET A 25 -10.22 13.95 -18.82
CA MET A 25 -10.72 12.79 -18.04
C MET A 25 -9.55 11.93 -17.58
N ILE A 26 -9.39 11.79 -16.26
CA ILE A 26 -8.37 10.93 -15.67
C ILE A 26 -8.80 9.48 -15.77
N ASP A 27 -7.98 8.67 -16.40
CA ASP A 27 -8.13 7.22 -16.44
C ASP A 27 -7.00 6.57 -15.62
N PRO A 28 -7.27 6.14 -14.37
CA PRO A 28 -6.27 5.48 -13.53
C PRO A 28 -5.78 4.14 -14.08
N SER A 29 -6.43 3.58 -15.09
CA SER A 29 -6.01 2.37 -15.78
C SER A 29 -5.03 2.64 -16.93
N ASP A 30 -4.93 3.88 -17.41
CA ASP A 30 -3.96 4.29 -18.43
C ASP A 30 -2.58 4.50 -17.80
N LEU A 31 -1.81 3.43 -17.73
CA LEU A 31 -0.45 3.45 -17.18
C LEU A 31 0.58 4.09 -18.13
N THR A 32 0.18 4.55 -19.31
CA THR A 32 1.07 5.31 -20.21
C THR A 32 1.18 6.77 -19.78
N ARG A 33 0.25 7.24 -18.97
CA ARG A 33 0.28 8.57 -18.38
C ARG A 33 0.86 8.54 -16.96
N VAL A 34 1.57 9.59 -16.63
CA VAL A 34 2.10 9.80 -15.29
C VAL A 34 1.03 10.50 -14.47
N TYR A 35 0.48 9.80 -13.49
CA TYR A 35 -0.42 10.39 -12.50
C TYR A 35 0.24 10.40 -11.15
N THR A 36 0.23 11.56 -10.50
CA THR A 36 0.49 11.67 -9.08
C THR A 36 -0.85 11.73 -8.36
N GLN A 37 -1.00 10.95 -7.34
CA GLN A 37 -2.20 10.97 -6.50
C GLN A 37 -1.84 11.08 -5.03
N ALA A 38 -2.68 11.78 -4.28
CA ALA A 38 -2.64 11.82 -2.82
C ALA A 38 -4.00 11.39 -2.27
N ALA A 39 -4.00 10.70 -1.15
CA ALA A 39 -5.23 10.29 -0.49
C ALA A 39 -5.13 10.49 1.02
N PHE A 40 -6.28 10.77 1.61
CA PHE A 40 -6.48 10.95 3.04
C PHE A 40 -7.64 10.07 3.48
N PHE A 41 -7.44 9.31 4.56
CA PHE A 41 -8.43 8.41 5.13
C PHE A 41 -8.60 8.65 6.62
N VAL A 42 -9.80 8.42 7.10
CA VAL A 42 -10.10 8.23 8.52
C VAL A 42 -10.43 6.76 8.74
N THR A 43 -9.86 6.17 9.78
CA THR A 43 -10.03 4.76 10.11
C THR A 43 -11.06 4.55 11.22
N SER A 44 -11.58 3.33 11.36
CA SER A 44 -12.46 2.94 12.48
C SER A 44 -11.83 3.11 13.85
N ASP A 45 -10.49 3.11 13.92
CA ASP A 45 -9.73 3.28 15.16
C ASP A 45 -9.48 4.76 15.52
N ALA A 46 -10.16 5.69 14.81
CA ALA A 46 -9.97 7.14 14.87
C ALA A 46 -8.55 7.60 14.49
N ASP A 47 -7.83 6.79 13.72
CA ASP A 47 -6.55 7.13 13.13
C ASP A 47 -6.74 7.83 11.77
N VAL A 48 -5.67 8.48 11.32
CA VAL A 48 -5.57 9.09 10.00
C VAL A 48 -4.52 8.33 9.18
N ARG A 49 -4.87 7.93 7.96
CA ARG A 49 -3.92 7.40 7.01
C ARG A 49 -3.77 8.36 5.83
N MET A 50 -2.53 8.66 5.51
CA MET A 50 -2.15 9.45 4.35
C MET A 50 -1.40 8.55 3.37
N SER A 51 -1.68 8.67 2.08
CA SER A 51 -0.93 7.96 1.06
C SER A 51 -0.70 8.81 -0.17
N SER A 52 0.37 8.50 -0.89
CA SER A 52 0.70 9.07 -2.19
C SER A 52 1.12 7.95 -3.13
N MET A 53 0.75 8.06 -4.38
CA MET A 53 1.19 7.14 -5.43
C MET A 53 1.56 7.94 -6.67
N PHE A 54 2.57 7.48 -7.37
CA PHE A 54 2.95 7.94 -8.70
C PHE A 54 3.06 6.75 -9.64
N THR A 55 2.55 6.90 -10.84
CA THR A 55 2.63 5.87 -11.89
C THR A 55 3.24 6.47 -13.14
N GLY A 56 3.78 5.61 -14.00
CA GLY A 56 4.33 6.05 -15.26
C GLY A 56 4.93 4.93 -16.08
N ALA A 57 5.55 5.32 -17.18
CA ALA A 57 6.26 4.41 -18.07
C ALA A 57 7.65 4.96 -18.41
N TRP A 58 8.67 4.12 -18.27
CA TRP A 58 10.02 4.43 -18.78
C TRP A 58 10.10 4.27 -20.29
N SER A 59 9.25 3.39 -20.84
CA SER A 59 9.08 3.15 -22.27
C SER A 59 7.73 2.46 -22.50
N GLU A 60 7.32 2.26 -23.76
CA GLU A 60 6.11 1.52 -24.12
C GLU A 60 6.06 0.10 -23.50
N ASN A 61 7.22 -0.48 -23.22
CA ASN A 61 7.35 -1.83 -22.67
C ASN A 61 7.64 -1.91 -21.18
N ILE A 62 7.89 -0.77 -20.51
CA ILE A 62 8.29 -0.74 -19.09
C ILE A 62 7.42 0.26 -18.35
N GLN A 63 6.60 -0.25 -17.46
CA GLN A 63 5.71 0.55 -16.61
C GLN A 63 6.11 0.42 -15.13
N PHE A 64 5.87 1.47 -14.37
CA PHE A 64 6.17 1.48 -12.94
C PHE A 64 5.06 2.14 -12.12
N ALA A 65 5.02 1.81 -10.84
CA ALA A 65 4.26 2.51 -9.82
C ALA A 65 5.09 2.59 -8.54
N GLY A 66 5.03 3.73 -7.88
CA GLY A 66 5.56 3.92 -6.53
C GLY A 66 4.45 4.35 -5.59
N PHE A 67 4.45 3.83 -4.38
CA PHE A 67 3.43 4.07 -3.37
C PHE A 67 4.09 4.32 -2.03
N VAL A 68 3.58 5.30 -1.29
CA VAL A 68 4.01 5.60 0.09
C VAL A 68 2.78 5.87 0.93
N GLU A 69 2.73 5.27 2.11
CA GLU A 69 1.68 5.57 3.09
C GLU A 69 2.22 5.68 4.50
N GLY A 70 1.50 6.41 5.35
CA GLY A 70 1.75 6.51 6.77
C GLY A 70 0.44 6.58 7.54
N ASN A 71 0.39 5.86 8.66
CA ASN A 71 -0.70 5.88 9.61
C ASN A 71 -0.32 6.69 10.84
N PHE A 72 -1.22 7.57 11.25
CA PHE A 72 -1.06 8.51 12.35
C PHE A 72 -2.29 8.40 13.25
N GLY A 73 -2.08 8.31 14.54
CA GLY A 73 -3.17 8.22 15.50
C GLY A 73 -2.78 8.69 16.87
N ASP A 74 -3.76 8.76 17.76
CA ASP A 74 -3.50 9.02 19.16
C ASP A 74 -2.84 7.78 19.77
N ALA A 75 -1.53 7.86 19.97
CA ALA A 75 -0.86 6.92 20.84
C ALA A 75 -1.28 7.20 22.27
N SER A 76 -2.54 6.87 22.59
CA SER A 76 -3.09 6.84 23.94
C SER A 76 -2.75 8.05 24.81
N GLY A 77 -3.29 9.21 24.52
CA GLY A 77 -3.70 10.28 25.44
C GLY A 77 -2.92 10.57 26.73
N LYS A 78 -1.65 10.17 26.83
CA LYS A 78 -0.85 10.37 28.03
C LYS A 78 0.24 11.43 27.91
N ASP A 79 0.64 11.78 26.69
CA ASP A 79 1.66 12.79 26.45
C ASP A 79 1.05 13.91 25.60
N GLY A 80 0.34 14.83 26.26
CA GLY A 80 -0.46 15.91 25.70
C GLY A 80 0.26 16.98 24.86
N ASP A 81 1.43 16.71 24.31
CA ASP A 81 2.27 17.72 23.67
C ASP A 81 2.21 17.78 22.13
N ASN A 82 1.51 16.85 21.45
CA ASN A 82 1.54 16.76 19.96
C ASN A 82 0.16 16.69 19.28
N PHE A 83 -0.87 17.37 19.78
CA PHE A 83 -2.22 17.29 19.22
C PHE A 83 -2.80 15.87 19.09
N GLY A 84 -2.23 14.87 19.78
CA GLY A 84 -2.67 13.48 19.72
C GLY A 84 -2.39 12.74 18.40
N ILE A 85 -1.62 13.31 17.46
CA ILE A 85 -1.31 12.67 16.20
C ILE A 85 0.15 12.17 16.22
N ASN A 86 0.33 10.88 16.54
CA ASN A 86 1.62 10.22 16.51
C ASN A 86 1.70 9.27 15.30
N TYR A 87 2.89 9.19 14.70
CA TYR A 87 3.16 8.21 13.66
C TYR A 87 3.16 6.79 14.26
N LYS A 88 2.40 5.87 13.63
CA LYS A 88 2.27 4.47 14.06
C LYS A 88 3.03 3.52 13.16
N ASN A 89 2.81 3.61 11.87
CA ASN A 89 3.44 2.75 10.88
C ASN A 89 3.41 3.39 9.51
N GLY A 90 4.19 2.85 8.59
CA GLY A 90 4.20 3.26 7.20
C GLY A 90 4.73 2.19 6.29
N ARG A 91 4.46 2.36 5.02
CA ARG A 91 4.89 1.45 3.96
C ARG A 91 5.31 2.26 2.74
N ALA A 92 6.36 1.80 2.06
CA ALA A 92 6.78 2.31 0.77
C ALA A 92 6.96 1.14 -0.19
N GLN A 93 6.37 1.25 -1.38
CA GLN A 93 6.43 0.18 -2.39
C GLN A 93 6.85 0.76 -3.74
N TYR A 94 7.58 -0.04 -4.49
CA TYR A 94 7.90 0.22 -5.88
C TYR A 94 7.66 -1.04 -6.71
N PHE A 95 6.97 -0.88 -7.82
CA PHE A 95 6.65 -1.93 -8.78
C PHE A 95 7.18 -1.53 -10.15
N GLN A 96 7.80 -2.46 -10.84
CA GLN A 96 8.16 -2.29 -12.24
C GLN A 96 7.83 -3.55 -13.01
N VAL A 97 7.08 -3.39 -14.09
CA VAL A 97 6.69 -4.50 -14.96
C VAL A 97 7.13 -4.23 -16.40
N HIS A 98 7.52 -5.30 -17.06
CA HIS A 98 7.94 -5.32 -18.45
C HIS A 98 6.93 -6.11 -19.27
N THR A 99 6.67 -5.67 -20.49
CA THR A 99 5.91 -6.46 -21.46
C THR A 99 6.66 -7.74 -21.77
N THR A 100 5.95 -8.86 -21.73
CA THR A 100 6.48 -10.20 -22.07
C THR A 100 5.80 -10.72 -23.34
N ASN A 101 6.40 -11.72 -23.96
CA ASN A 101 5.74 -12.44 -25.09
C ASN A 101 4.88 -13.62 -24.60
N ASN A 102 4.56 -13.69 -23.33
CA ASN A 102 3.80 -14.78 -22.72
C ASN A 102 2.29 -14.46 -22.77
N ALA A 103 1.51 -15.34 -23.40
CA ALA A 103 0.06 -15.16 -23.55
C ALA A 103 -0.69 -15.21 -22.20
N TYR A 104 -0.19 -15.94 -21.21
CA TYR A 104 -0.81 -16.07 -19.87
C TYR A 104 -0.42 -14.94 -18.93
N MET A 105 0.80 -14.43 -19.06
CA MET A 105 1.37 -13.39 -18.23
C MET A 105 2.00 -12.30 -19.12
N PRO A 106 1.18 -11.41 -19.71
CA PRO A 106 1.65 -10.41 -20.68
C PRO A 106 2.58 -9.36 -20.08
N ARG A 107 2.61 -9.24 -18.77
CA ARG A 107 3.53 -8.36 -18.02
C ARG A 107 4.08 -9.09 -16.81
N ALA A 108 5.38 -8.96 -16.59
CA ALA A 108 6.06 -9.47 -15.40
C ALA A 108 7.22 -8.56 -15.03
N GLY A 109 7.58 -8.56 -13.75
CA GLY A 109 8.63 -7.70 -13.27
C GLY A 109 8.99 -7.96 -11.82
N PHE A 110 9.45 -6.91 -11.16
CA PHE A 110 9.86 -6.98 -9.77
C PHE A 110 9.14 -5.95 -8.92
N MET A 111 9.13 -6.19 -7.62
CA MET A 111 8.71 -5.21 -6.62
C MET A 111 9.72 -5.09 -5.49
N LEU A 112 9.74 -3.91 -4.91
CA LEU A 112 10.41 -3.59 -3.66
C LEU A 112 9.36 -3.11 -2.67
N ASP A 113 9.51 -3.48 -1.41
CA ASP A 113 8.61 -3.06 -0.34
C ASP A 113 9.44 -2.74 0.91
N ALA A 114 9.07 -1.70 1.63
CA ALA A 114 9.63 -1.34 2.91
C ALA A 114 8.48 -1.06 3.88
N ILE A 115 8.48 -1.73 5.01
CA ILE A 115 7.45 -1.65 6.04
C ILE A 115 8.11 -1.21 7.33
N HIS A 116 7.54 -0.21 7.98
CA HIS A 116 7.99 0.25 9.29
C HIS A 116 6.80 0.34 10.23
N PHE A 117 6.95 -0.16 11.45
CA PHE A 117 5.97 0.01 12.52
C PHE A 117 6.65 0.25 13.87
N ASN A 118 6.04 1.15 14.62
CA ASN A 118 6.45 1.39 16.00
C ASN A 118 5.92 0.26 16.88
N VAL A 119 6.80 -0.35 17.65
CA VAL A 119 6.44 -1.36 18.65
C VAL A 119 6.45 -0.71 20.03
N LYS A 120 5.28 -0.63 20.68
CA LYS A 120 5.16 0.02 21.97
C LYS A 120 6.00 -0.69 23.03
N GLY A 121 6.98 0.04 23.59
CA GLY A 121 7.84 -0.47 24.67
C GLY A 121 9.00 -1.35 24.21
N ALA A 122 9.25 -1.45 22.92
CA ALA A 122 10.35 -2.16 22.32
C ALA A 122 11.00 -1.32 21.19
N GLU A 123 12.04 -1.83 20.57
CA GLU A 123 12.59 -1.26 19.34
C GLU A 123 11.60 -1.44 18.18
N ASP A 124 11.61 -0.46 17.28
CA ASP A 124 10.73 -0.44 16.12
C ASP A 124 11.04 -1.62 15.18
N ALA A 125 10.04 -2.03 14.41
CA ALA A 125 10.23 -3.01 13.36
C ALA A 125 10.44 -2.34 11.99
N MET A 126 11.43 -2.84 11.24
CA MET A 126 11.73 -2.40 9.88
C MET A 126 11.96 -3.61 8.99
N LEU A 127 11.08 -3.82 8.02
CA LEU A 127 11.17 -4.92 7.07
C LEU A 127 11.34 -4.37 5.65
N GLY A 128 12.21 -5.03 4.89
CA GLY A 128 12.36 -4.85 3.44
C GLY A 128 11.95 -6.11 2.71
N SER A 129 11.38 -5.96 1.51
CA SER A 129 11.07 -7.11 0.66
C SER A 129 11.50 -6.85 -0.78
N VAL A 130 11.93 -7.91 -1.44
CA VAL A 130 12.23 -7.92 -2.88
C VAL A 130 11.60 -9.17 -3.50
N GLY A 131 10.94 -9.01 -4.63
CA GLY A 131 10.26 -10.14 -5.24
C GLY A 131 9.80 -9.92 -6.66
N ALA A 132 9.02 -10.89 -7.14
CA ALA A 132 8.47 -10.92 -8.48
C ALA A 132 6.98 -10.60 -8.46
N ILE A 133 6.54 -9.88 -9.48
CA ILE A 133 5.14 -9.54 -9.75
C ILE A 133 4.82 -9.84 -11.20
N GLY A 134 3.60 -10.26 -11.49
CA GLY A 134 3.14 -10.44 -12.85
C GLY A 134 1.66 -10.11 -13.01
N LEU A 135 1.25 -9.73 -14.22
CA LEU A 135 -0.16 -9.54 -14.58
C LEU A 135 -0.67 -10.81 -15.26
N ILE A 136 -1.68 -11.45 -14.69
CA ILE A 136 -2.43 -12.50 -15.39
C ILE A 136 -3.21 -11.82 -16.53
N ASN A 137 -3.19 -12.45 -17.71
CA ASN A 137 -3.90 -11.89 -18.87
C ASN A 137 -5.39 -11.69 -18.55
N PRO A 138 -5.92 -10.47 -18.64
CA PRO A 138 -7.31 -10.14 -18.31
C PRO A 138 -8.35 -10.97 -19.07
N ALA A 139 -8.01 -11.53 -20.21
CA ALA A 139 -8.88 -12.46 -20.94
C ALA A 139 -9.22 -13.73 -20.13
N PHE A 140 -8.37 -14.15 -19.19
CA PHE A 140 -8.62 -15.31 -18.32
C PHE A 140 -9.29 -14.95 -16.99
N THR A 141 -9.35 -13.66 -16.64
CA THR A 141 -9.91 -13.17 -15.37
C THR A 141 -11.22 -12.39 -15.56
N GLY A 142 -11.84 -12.50 -16.74
CA GLY A 142 -13.09 -11.78 -17.03
C GLY A 142 -12.93 -10.26 -17.10
N GLY A 143 -11.75 -9.77 -17.48
CA GLY A 143 -11.43 -8.35 -17.56
C GLY A 143 -10.85 -7.75 -16.26
N ALA A 144 -10.80 -8.52 -15.19
CA ALA A 144 -10.12 -8.08 -13.97
C ALA A 144 -8.59 -8.06 -14.16
N MET A 145 -7.93 -7.04 -13.63
CA MET A 145 -6.47 -6.98 -13.57
C MET A 145 -6.01 -7.69 -12.30
N VAL A 146 -5.33 -8.83 -12.44
CA VAL A 146 -4.89 -9.66 -11.32
C VAL A 146 -3.36 -9.78 -11.34
N PHE A 147 -2.73 -9.38 -10.22
CA PHE A 147 -1.29 -9.34 -10.05
C PHE A 147 -0.87 -10.23 -8.88
N PRO A 148 -0.54 -11.51 -9.10
CA PRO A 148 0.16 -12.32 -8.10
C PRO A 148 1.57 -11.78 -7.87
N ASN A 149 1.98 -11.81 -6.61
CA ASN A 149 3.33 -11.41 -6.23
C ASN A 149 3.87 -12.28 -5.10
N ALA A 150 5.18 -12.56 -5.15
CA ALA A 150 5.89 -13.35 -4.17
C ALA A 150 7.25 -12.71 -3.88
N ASN A 151 7.54 -12.49 -2.60
CA ASN A 151 8.69 -11.72 -2.15
C ASN A 151 9.47 -12.47 -1.08
N TYR A 152 10.78 -12.32 -1.11
CA TYR A 152 11.65 -12.55 0.02
C TYR A 152 11.62 -11.30 0.91
N THR A 153 11.36 -11.50 2.19
CA THR A 153 11.24 -10.43 3.19
C THR A 153 12.32 -10.60 4.24
N PHE A 154 12.96 -9.52 4.64
CA PHE A 154 14.05 -9.50 5.61
C PHE A 154 14.06 -8.19 6.38
N GLY A 155 14.69 -8.17 7.54
CA GLY A 155 14.82 -6.95 8.34
C GLY A 155 15.00 -7.22 9.81
N GLU A 156 14.44 -6.34 10.63
CA GLU A 156 14.52 -6.43 12.09
C GLU A 156 13.13 -6.23 12.70
N ILE A 157 12.83 -7.02 13.74
CA ILE A 157 11.65 -6.86 14.61
C ILE A 157 12.15 -6.89 16.03
N MET A 158 11.90 -5.82 16.80
CA MET A 158 12.30 -5.68 18.21
C MET A 158 13.82 -5.90 18.42
N GLY A 159 14.65 -5.44 17.46
CA GLY A 159 16.11 -5.56 17.51
C GLY A 159 16.67 -6.93 17.10
N GLU A 160 15.81 -7.88 16.71
CA GLU A 160 16.23 -9.19 16.23
C GLU A 160 16.09 -9.28 14.71
N SER A 161 17.11 -9.78 14.03
CA SER A 161 17.10 -10.01 12.59
C SER A 161 16.15 -11.13 12.23
N VAL A 162 15.31 -10.89 11.23
CA VAL A 162 14.34 -11.85 10.72
C VAL A 162 14.40 -11.94 9.20
N ASP A 163 14.06 -13.11 8.66
CA ASP A 163 13.82 -13.30 7.24
C ASP A 163 12.69 -14.30 6.97
N GLY A 164 12.18 -14.28 5.74
CA GLY A 164 11.07 -15.12 5.33
C GLY A 164 10.47 -14.70 4.01
N PHE A 165 9.15 -14.72 3.91
CA PHE A 165 8.48 -14.40 2.65
C PHE A 165 7.15 -13.66 2.87
N MET A 166 6.73 -12.96 1.82
CA MET A 166 5.44 -12.31 1.71
C MET A 166 4.80 -12.66 0.37
N LEU A 167 3.52 -13.02 0.41
CA LEU A 167 2.70 -13.32 -0.76
C LEU A 167 1.54 -12.33 -0.82
N ASN A 168 1.29 -11.78 -2.00
CA ASN A 168 0.16 -10.89 -2.25
C ASN A 168 -0.53 -11.26 -3.55
N LEU A 169 -1.82 -11.00 -3.62
CA LEU A 169 -2.60 -11.09 -4.85
C LEU A 169 -3.43 -9.83 -5.03
N PHE A 170 -2.94 -8.88 -5.81
CA PHE A 170 -3.72 -7.68 -6.13
C PHE A 170 -4.72 -7.96 -7.25
N ALA A 171 -5.96 -7.58 -7.04
CA ALA A 171 -7.00 -7.65 -8.06
C ALA A 171 -7.72 -6.29 -8.17
N THR A 172 -7.91 -5.80 -9.40
CA THR A 172 -8.73 -4.63 -9.71
C THR A 172 -9.85 -5.05 -10.64
N ILE A 173 -11.09 -4.84 -10.21
CA ILE A 173 -12.31 -5.27 -10.90
C ILE A 173 -13.11 -4.02 -11.26
N PRO A 174 -13.19 -3.63 -12.55
CA PRO A 174 -14.00 -2.50 -12.97
C PRO A 174 -15.49 -2.76 -12.76
N LEU A 175 -16.24 -1.73 -12.38
CA LEU A 175 -17.69 -1.78 -12.13
C LEU A 175 -18.43 -0.91 -13.16
N GLY A 176 -18.74 -1.50 -14.30
CA GLY A 176 -19.42 -0.79 -15.39
C GLY A 176 -18.59 0.35 -15.98
N ASP A 177 -19.27 1.25 -16.74
CA ASP A 177 -18.62 2.31 -17.54
C ASP A 177 -18.39 3.61 -16.76
N GLY A 178 -18.91 3.72 -15.55
CA GLY A 178 -18.80 4.92 -14.70
C GLY A 178 -17.41 5.19 -14.13
N GLY A 179 -16.48 4.23 -14.31
CA GLY A 179 -15.12 4.30 -13.82
C GLY A 179 -14.95 3.80 -12.38
N ALA A 180 -16.02 3.49 -11.67
CA ALA A 180 -15.92 2.87 -10.36
C ALA A 180 -15.25 1.47 -10.44
N PHE A 181 -14.52 1.08 -9.41
CA PHE A 181 -13.88 -0.25 -9.35
C PHE A 181 -13.72 -0.73 -7.92
N VAL A 182 -13.59 -2.04 -7.77
CA VAL A 182 -13.19 -2.68 -6.52
C VAL A 182 -11.74 -3.16 -6.65
N GLN A 183 -10.96 -2.95 -5.60
CA GLN A 183 -9.67 -3.58 -5.41
C GLN A 183 -9.76 -4.59 -4.27
N ALA A 184 -9.13 -5.75 -4.45
CA ALA A 184 -8.99 -6.77 -3.42
C ALA A 184 -7.53 -7.24 -3.38
N TRP A 185 -6.97 -7.36 -2.17
CA TRP A 185 -5.60 -7.87 -2.01
C TRP A 185 -5.44 -8.64 -0.70
N PRO A 186 -5.57 -9.97 -0.74
CA PRO A 186 -5.07 -10.80 0.33
C PRO A 186 -3.55 -10.71 0.40
N GLU A 187 -3.04 -10.62 1.62
CA GLU A 187 -1.61 -10.58 1.93
C GLU A 187 -1.31 -11.60 3.02
N TYR A 188 -0.25 -12.37 2.84
CA TYR A 188 0.29 -13.29 3.83
C TYR A 188 1.79 -13.04 3.99
N MET A 189 2.25 -12.88 5.22
CA MET A 189 3.66 -12.72 5.57
C MET A 189 4.04 -13.73 6.65
N ASN A 190 5.22 -14.32 6.51
CA ASN A 190 5.82 -15.19 7.51
C ASN A 190 7.32 -14.95 7.54
N VAL A 191 7.81 -14.40 8.64
CA VAL A 191 9.23 -14.12 8.88
C VAL A 191 9.66 -14.68 10.23
N SER A 192 10.91 -15.11 10.35
CA SER A 192 11.45 -15.70 11.56
C SER A 192 12.91 -15.33 11.78
N GLY A 193 13.31 -15.18 13.03
CA GLY A 193 14.67 -15.07 13.54
C GLY A 193 14.95 -16.19 14.54
N ASP A 194 16.00 -16.01 15.36
CA ASP A 194 16.41 -17.02 16.34
C ASP A 194 15.38 -17.24 17.45
N ASN A 195 14.82 -16.14 17.99
CA ASN A 195 13.87 -16.18 19.11
C ASN A 195 12.51 -15.56 18.76
N ILE A 196 12.36 -15.01 17.54
CA ILE A 196 11.14 -14.33 17.11
C ILE A 196 10.61 -14.95 15.82
N LYS A 197 9.29 -15.10 15.76
CA LYS A 197 8.56 -15.39 14.53
C LYS A 197 7.36 -14.45 14.45
N ALA A 198 7.13 -13.85 13.28
CA ALA A 198 5.94 -13.07 13.01
C ALA A 198 5.22 -13.64 11.79
N GLU A 199 3.91 -13.83 11.92
CA GLU A 199 3.03 -14.32 10.87
C GLU A 199 1.80 -13.43 10.79
N SER A 200 1.45 -12.95 9.60
CA SER A 200 0.25 -12.14 9.41
C SER A 200 -0.53 -12.57 8.18
N THR A 201 -1.85 -12.51 8.31
CA THR A 201 -2.78 -12.70 7.20
C THR A 201 -3.75 -11.53 7.18
N THR A 202 -3.88 -10.87 6.03
CA THR A 202 -4.79 -9.74 5.87
C THR A 202 -5.55 -9.84 4.56
N TYR A 203 -6.86 -9.68 4.62
CA TYR A 203 -7.75 -9.59 3.47
C TYR A 203 -8.23 -8.15 3.35
N ASN A 204 -7.90 -7.50 2.26
CA ASN A 204 -8.27 -6.12 2.00
C ASN A 204 -9.25 -6.05 0.84
N VAL A 205 -10.29 -5.23 0.99
CA VAL A 205 -11.22 -4.88 -0.10
C VAL A 205 -11.42 -3.38 -0.07
N MET A 206 -11.28 -2.71 -1.21
CA MET A 206 -11.47 -1.27 -1.34
C MET A 206 -12.37 -0.96 -2.53
N PHE A 207 -13.45 -0.23 -2.26
CA PHE A 207 -14.31 0.36 -3.28
C PHE A 207 -13.81 1.76 -3.62
N ASN A 208 -13.75 2.08 -4.92
CA ASN A 208 -13.33 3.36 -5.45
C ASN A 208 -14.39 3.89 -6.41
N ALA A 209 -14.86 5.12 -6.19
CA ALA A 209 -15.82 5.77 -7.07
C ALA A 209 -15.43 7.22 -7.35
N PRO A 210 -15.47 7.69 -8.61
CA PRO A 210 -15.19 9.08 -8.93
C PRO A 210 -16.28 10.00 -8.35
N ILE A 211 -15.86 11.11 -7.73
CA ILE A 211 -16.76 12.17 -7.22
C ILE A 211 -16.99 13.23 -8.29
N LYS A 212 -15.94 13.59 -9.03
CA LYS A 212 -15.99 14.57 -10.12
C LYS A 212 -16.11 13.89 -11.48
N SER A 213 -16.77 14.56 -12.42
CA SER A 213 -16.95 14.06 -13.78
C SER A 213 -15.64 13.85 -14.54
N ASN A 214 -14.64 14.72 -14.33
CA ASN A 214 -13.30 14.54 -14.88
C ASN A 214 -12.42 13.52 -14.13
N ARG A 215 -12.98 12.86 -13.10
CA ARG A 215 -12.33 11.84 -12.27
C ARG A 215 -11.07 12.32 -11.52
N SER A 216 -10.90 13.62 -11.32
CA SER A 216 -9.78 14.17 -10.55
C SER A 216 -9.91 13.94 -9.03
N GLN A 217 -11.10 13.56 -8.56
CA GLN A 217 -11.38 13.30 -7.15
C GLN A 217 -12.24 12.05 -6.98
N TRP A 218 -11.87 11.20 -6.01
CA TRP A 218 -12.46 9.89 -5.78
C TRP A 218 -12.82 9.68 -4.32
N LEU A 219 -13.96 9.06 -4.08
CA LEU A 219 -14.32 8.48 -2.79
C LEU A 219 -13.75 7.08 -2.71
N MET A 220 -13.19 6.73 -1.56
CA MET A 220 -12.69 5.41 -1.27
C MET A 220 -13.23 4.89 0.05
N THR A 221 -13.61 3.62 0.07
CA THR A 221 -13.98 2.90 1.29
C THR A 221 -13.22 1.59 1.32
N LYS A 222 -12.47 1.33 2.39
CA LYS A 222 -11.68 0.11 2.55
C LYS A 222 -12.15 -0.67 3.77
N LEU A 223 -12.20 -1.98 3.63
CA LEU A 223 -12.33 -2.94 4.69
C LEU A 223 -11.07 -3.81 4.72
N ALA A 224 -10.49 -3.99 5.89
CA ALA A 224 -9.37 -4.89 6.13
C ALA A 224 -9.74 -5.86 7.25
N TYR A 225 -9.59 -7.14 7.00
CA TYR A 225 -9.83 -8.21 7.97
C TYR A 225 -8.59 -9.08 8.07
N GLY A 226 -7.99 -9.19 9.24
CA GLY A 226 -6.75 -9.92 9.39
C GLY A 226 -6.33 -10.13 10.83
N ASN A 227 -5.30 -10.93 11.00
CA ASN A 227 -4.63 -11.18 12.27
C ASN A 227 -3.11 -11.06 12.13
N GLN A 228 -2.45 -10.96 13.27
CA GLN A 228 -1.00 -11.00 13.36
C GLN A 228 -0.63 -11.85 14.58
N ASP A 229 0.04 -12.97 14.33
CA ASP A 229 0.60 -13.84 15.36
C ASP A 229 2.08 -13.54 15.56
N MET A 230 2.56 -13.62 16.79
CA MET A 230 3.96 -13.48 17.12
C MET A 230 4.40 -14.60 18.06
N THR A 231 5.60 -15.11 17.88
CA THR A 231 6.24 -16.03 18.83
C THR A 231 7.51 -15.37 19.35
N LEU A 232 7.67 -15.30 20.68
CA LEU A 232 8.83 -14.70 21.34
C LEU A 232 9.42 -15.70 22.32
N GLY A 233 10.69 -16.08 22.15
CA GLY A 233 11.36 -17.03 23.03
C GLY A 233 10.65 -18.39 23.14
N GLY A 234 9.91 -18.79 22.11
CA GLY A 234 9.10 -20.02 22.08
C GLY A 234 7.68 -19.87 22.63
N GLU A 235 7.31 -18.74 23.21
CA GLU A 235 5.93 -18.43 23.64
C GLU A 235 5.15 -17.82 22.48
N LYS A 236 4.00 -18.43 22.12
CA LYS A 236 3.13 -17.97 21.05
C LYS A 236 2.13 -16.95 21.59
N LEU A 237 2.11 -15.78 20.99
CA LEU A 237 1.12 -14.70 21.17
C LEU A 237 0.20 -14.71 19.94
N GLU A 238 -0.99 -15.28 20.08
CA GLU A 238 -1.98 -15.32 19.01
C GLU A 238 -2.73 -13.99 18.95
N GLY A 239 -2.77 -13.39 17.77
CA GLY A 239 -3.58 -12.22 17.48
C GLY A 239 -5.00 -12.60 17.08
N ASP A 240 -5.98 -11.90 17.61
CA ASP A 240 -7.35 -12.05 17.15
C ASP A 240 -7.53 -11.45 15.73
N TYR A 241 -8.47 -12.02 14.99
CA TYR A 241 -8.89 -11.40 13.72
C TYR A 241 -9.66 -10.13 14.00
N GLU A 242 -9.17 -9.02 13.45
CA GLU A 242 -9.77 -7.70 13.57
C GLU A 242 -10.32 -7.21 12.23
N LEU A 243 -11.50 -6.59 12.26
CA LEU A 243 -12.07 -5.88 11.13
C LEU A 243 -11.82 -4.38 11.29
N LYS A 244 -11.11 -3.79 10.33
CA LYS A 244 -10.87 -2.34 10.25
C LYS A 244 -11.56 -1.77 9.02
N ALA A 245 -12.18 -0.60 9.20
CA ALA A 245 -12.83 0.13 8.13
C ALA A 245 -12.15 1.50 7.95
N GLU A 246 -12.07 1.95 6.72
CA GLU A 246 -11.53 3.25 6.37
C GLU A 246 -12.42 3.91 5.31
N ILE A 247 -12.56 5.23 5.43
CA ILE A 247 -13.19 6.06 4.42
C ILE A 247 -12.27 7.22 4.07
N GLY A 248 -12.15 7.56 2.82
CA GLY A 248 -11.21 8.59 2.41
C GLY A 248 -11.51 9.21 1.05
N VAL A 249 -10.74 10.23 0.75
CA VAL A 249 -10.78 10.92 -0.54
C VAL A 249 -9.38 10.89 -1.15
N LYS A 250 -9.35 10.67 -2.46
CA LYS A 250 -8.15 10.66 -3.28
C LYS A 250 -8.24 11.76 -4.34
N TRP A 251 -7.14 12.45 -4.55
CA TRP A 251 -6.96 13.48 -5.58
C TRP A 251 -5.88 13.05 -6.55
N PHE A 252 -6.12 13.31 -7.84
CA PHE A 252 -5.13 13.19 -8.91
C PHE A 252 -4.66 14.58 -9.33
N PHE A 253 -3.36 14.67 -9.65
CA PHE A 253 -2.68 15.88 -10.05
C PHE A 253 -1.93 15.69 -11.36
#